data_2bda62ecb9699b0b38f7e80978adadf0
#
_entry.id   2bda62ecb9699b0b38f7e80978adadf0
#
_cell.length_a   1.000
_cell.length_b   1.000
_cell.length_c   1.000
_cell.angle_alpha   90.00
_cell.angle_beta   90.00
_cell.angle_gamma   90.00
#
_symmetry.space_group_name_H-M   'P 1'
#
loop_
_entity.id
_entity.type
_entity.pdbx_description
1 polymer ?
#
loop_
_entity_poly.entity_id
_entity_poly.type
_entity_poly.pdbx_seq_one_letter_code
_entity_poly.pdbx_strand_id
1 'polypeptide(L)'
;MRARPWQLAVVVAACGAAALAAGRATGPGPGAGAGRTVVVTMHHSRFEPALVRVEAGRRVRFVLRNTDPIDHEFILGDAATQRRHERGRDRHHHGEVPGERSVPAGQEAATTYAVPAAAAGQVLEFACHLPGHYAYGMRGTLRVSGG
;
A
#
# COMPACT_ATOMS: atom_id res chain seq x y z
N MET A 1 81.98 23.45 -34.45
CA MET A 1 80.61 23.90 -34.17
C MET A 1 79.60 22.94 -34.84
N ARG A 2 78.89 22.15 -34.04
CA ARG A 2 78.04 21.08 -34.59
C ARG A 2 76.59 21.46 -34.31
N ALA A 3 75.77 21.63 -35.34
CA ALA A 3 74.35 21.87 -35.25
C ALA A 3 73.62 20.58 -34.88
N ARG A 4 72.71 20.68 -33.93
CA ARG A 4 71.85 19.59 -33.52
C ARG A 4 70.56 19.62 -34.34
N PRO A 5 70.03 18.47 -34.84
CA PRO A 5 68.76 18.45 -35.57
C PRO A 5 67.59 18.44 -34.59
N TRP A 6 66.55 19.18 -34.94
CA TRP A 6 65.28 19.24 -34.25
C TRP A 6 64.44 18.01 -34.57
N GLN A 7 64.06 17.32 -33.56
CA GLN A 7 63.10 16.23 -33.70
C GLN A 7 61.68 16.82 -33.55
N LEU A 8 60.90 16.73 -34.63
CA LEU A 8 59.48 17.03 -34.61
C LEU A 8 58.75 15.89 -33.91
N ALA A 9 58.15 16.18 -32.77
CA ALA A 9 57.24 15.29 -32.09
C ALA A 9 55.85 15.35 -32.73
N VAL A 10 55.43 14.26 -33.35
CA VAL A 10 54.07 14.09 -33.88
C VAL A 10 53.15 13.75 -32.70
N VAL A 11 52.25 14.67 -32.37
CA VAL A 11 51.19 14.42 -31.41
C VAL A 11 50.07 13.73 -32.10
N VAL A 12 49.89 12.44 -31.84
CA VAL A 12 48.69 11.69 -32.30
C VAL A 12 47.58 11.97 -31.31
N ALA A 13 46.59 12.76 -31.73
CA ALA A 13 45.39 12.95 -30.99
C ALA A 13 44.50 11.71 -31.11
N ALA A 14 44.41 10.91 -30.05
CA ALA A 14 43.42 9.82 -29.94
C ALA A 14 42.07 10.40 -29.65
N CYS A 15 41.18 10.42 -30.63
CA CYS A 15 39.76 10.70 -30.45
C CYS A 15 39.12 9.53 -29.69
N GLY A 16 38.98 9.66 -28.37
CA GLY A 16 38.20 8.77 -27.55
C GLY A 16 36.70 9.02 -27.79
N ALA A 17 36.04 8.09 -28.46
CA ALA A 17 34.60 8.08 -28.55
C ALA A 17 34.00 7.75 -27.18
N ALA A 18 33.49 8.75 -26.46
CA ALA A 18 32.71 8.55 -25.26
C ALA A 18 31.34 7.96 -25.67
N ALA A 19 31.16 6.65 -25.46
CA ALA A 19 29.86 6.01 -25.55
C ALA A 19 28.97 6.52 -24.40
N LEU A 20 28.03 7.40 -24.71
CA LEU A 20 26.93 7.77 -23.82
C LEU A 20 26.06 6.54 -23.61
N ALA A 21 26.26 5.83 -22.52
CA ALA A 21 25.32 4.84 -22.02
C ALA A 21 24.03 5.58 -21.65
N ALA A 22 23.04 5.57 -22.54
CA ALA A 22 21.68 6.01 -22.23
C ALA A 22 21.12 5.05 -21.17
N GLY A 23 21.25 5.45 -19.91
CA GLY A 23 20.56 4.81 -18.82
C GLY A 23 19.07 4.87 -19.10
N ARG A 24 18.47 3.73 -19.47
CA ARG A 24 17.01 3.59 -19.47
C ARG A 24 16.57 3.81 -18.03
N ALA A 25 16.04 5.00 -17.74
CA ALA A 25 15.23 5.21 -16.56
C ALA A 25 14.05 4.24 -16.68
N THR A 26 14.06 3.16 -15.90
CA THR A 26 12.87 2.36 -15.65
C THR A 26 11.91 3.26 -14.89
N GLY A 27 11.10 4.01 -15.63
CA GLY A 27 9.94 4.69 -15.07
C GLY A 27 9.05 3.65 -14.38
N PRO A 28 8.21 4.05 -13.41
CA PRO A 28 7.27 3.14 -12.78
C PRO A 28 6.47 2.47 -13.90
N GLY A 29 6.52 1.13 -13.94
CA GLY A 29 5.87 0.34 -14.96
C GLY A 29 4.36 0.70 -15.03
N PRO A 30 3.67 0.43 -16.16
CA PRO A 30 2.26 0.72 -16.36
C PRO A 30 1.37 -0.18 -15.48
N GLY A 31 1.40 0.05 -14.16
CA GLY A 31 0.71 -0.74 -13.15
C GLY A 31 0.34 0.08 -11.90
N ALA A 32 0.81 1.32 -11.80
CA ALA A 32 0.33 2.27 -10.80
C ALA A 32 -1.00 2.91 -11.24
N GLY A 33 -1.90 2.11 -11.84
CA GLY A 33 -3.23 2.54 -12.24
C GLY A 33 -3.96 3.13 -11.04
N ALA A 34 -4.77 4.16 -11.28
CA ALA A 34 -5.60 4.85 -10.31
C ALA A 34 -6.24 3.83 -9.36
N GLY A 35 -5.85 3.87 -8.08
CA GLY A 35 -6.30 2.89 -7.10
C GLY A 35 -7.81 2.97 -6.96
N ARG A 36 -8.47 1.82 -6.93
CA ARG A 36 -9.91 1.75 -6.66
C ARG A 36 -10.21 2.38 -5.31
N THR A 37 -11.22 3.24 -5.23
CA THR A 37 -11.77 3.72 -3.96
C THR A 37 -12.98 2.87 -3.58
N VAL A 38 -13.02 2.45 -2.33
CA VAL A 38 -14.14 1.73 -1.71
C VAL A 38 -14.58 2.52 -0.49
N VAL A 39 -15.85 2.85 -0.42
CA VAL A 39 -16.45 3.45 0.78
C VAL A 39 -16.97 2.31 1.66
N VAL A 40 -16.60 2.34 2.94
CA VAL A 40 -17.09 1.42 3.96
C VAL A 40 -17.72 2.25 5.07
N THR A 41 -19.00 2.06 5.29
CA THR A 41 -19.74 2.70 6.38
C THR A 41 -19.72 1.79 7.61
N MET A 42 -19.51 2.36 8.77
CA MET A 42 -19.66 1.75 10.08
C MET A 42 -20.99 2.22 10.67
N HIS A 43 -21.93 1.30 10.79
CA HIS A 43 -23.29 1.60 11.25
C HIS A 43 -23.81 0.44 12.09
N HIS A 44 -24.36 0.75 13.28
CA HIS A 44 -24.80 -0.24 14.28
C HIS A 44 -23.74 -1.30 14.56
N SER A 45 -22.49 -0.88 14.73
CA SER A 45 -21.32 -1.74 14.92
C SER A 45 -21.19 -2.85 13.85
N ARG A 46 -21.45 -2.48 12.58
CA ARG A 46 -21.27 -3.32 11.40
C ARG A 46 -20.55 -2.54 10.29
N PHE A 47 -19.90 -3.25 9.40
CA PHE A 47 -19.33 -2.70 8.17
C PHE A 47 -20.29 -2.89 7.00
N GLU A 48 -20.51 -1.84 6.22
CA GLU A 48 -21.31 -1.85 4.99
C GLU A 48 -20.53 -1.24 3.83
N PRO A 49 -20.23 -2.04 2.77
CA PRO A 49 -20.53 -3.45 2.62
C PRO A 49 -19.64 -4.36 3.49
N ALA A 50 -20.18 -5.48 3.96
CA ALA A 50 -19.43 -6.51 4.69
C ALA A 50 -18.59 -7.41 3.75
N LEU A 51 -18.76 -7.31 2.44
CA LEU A 51 -17.99 -8.04 1.44
C LEU A 51 -17.47 -7.07 0.37
N VAL A 52 -16.16 -6.99 0.25
CA VAL A 52 -15.45 -6.23 -0.79
C VAL A 52 -14.69 -7.21 -1.69
N ARG A 53 -14.68 -6.95 -3.01
CA ARG A 53 -13.88 -7.70 -3.98
C ARG A 53 -12.82 -6.79 -4.58
N VAL A 54 -11.59 -7.27 -4.67
CA VAL A 54 -10.44 -6.51 -5.21
C VAL A 54 -9.56 -7.42 -6.04
N GLU A 55 -8.71 -6.84 -6.87
CA GLU A 55 -7.72 -7.59 -7.67
C GLU A 55 -6.37 -7.63 -6.95
N ALA A 56 -5.67 -8.76 -7.06
CA ALA A 56 -4.30 -8.92 -6.60
C ALA A 56 -3.36 -7.92 -7.29
N GLY A 57 -2.34 -7.45 -6.59
CA GLY A 57 -1.37 -6.47 -7.10
C GLY A 57 -1.89 -5.04 -7.22
N ARG A 58 -3.14 -4.77 -6.83
CA ARG A 58 -3.75 -3.44 -6.93
C ARG A 58 -3.69 -2.69 -5.60
N ARG A 59 -3.72 -1.37 -5.71
CA ARG A 59 -3.87 -0.49 -4.56
C ARG A 59 -5.33 -0.10 -4.40
N VAL A 60 -5.84 -0.18 -3.17
CA VAL A 60 -7.22 0.19 -2.83
C VAL A 60 -7.19 1.26 -1.75
N ARG A 61 -7.93 2.35 -1.98
CA ARG A 61 -8.19 3.38 -0.98
C ARG A 61 -9.54 3.09 -0.32
N PHE A 62 -9.55 2.89 0.97
CA PHE A 62 -10.77 2.78 1.77
C PHE A 62 -11.11 4.16 2.35
N VAL A 63 -12.33 4.62 2.11
CA VAL A 63 -12.95 5.77 2.78
C VAL A 63 -13.88 5.19 3.82
N LEU A 64 -13.64 5.48 5.08
CA LEU A 64 -14.30 4.90 6.23
C LEU A 64 -15.21 5.95 6.85
N ARG A 65 -16.52 5.68 6.90
CA ARG A 65 -17.52 6.57 7.47
C ARG A 65 -18.11 5.95 8.70
N ASN A 66 -17.79 6.51 9.86
CA ASN A 66 -18.40 6.10 11.11
C ASN A 66 -19.65 6.95 11.39
N THR A 67 -20.81 6.33 11.30
CA THR A 67 -22.11 6.97 11.59
C THR A 67 -22.63 6.62 12.97
N ASP A 68 -21.91 5.83 13.72
CA ASP A 68 -22.24 5.47 15.10
C ASP A 68 -21.78 6.56 16.10
N PRO A 69 -22.40 6.65 17.27
CA PRO A 69 -22.01 7.58 18.33
C PRO A 69 -20.79 7.09 19.16
N ILE A 70 -20.13 6.03 18.73
CA ILE A 70 -18.96 5.42 19.36
C ILE A 70 -17.82 5.25 18.35
N ASP A 71 -16.61 5.15 18.87
CA ASP A 71 -15.41 4.93 18.06
C ASP A 71 -15.38 3.52 17.47
N HIS A 72 -14.77 3.39 16.30
CA HIS A 72 -14.51 2.12 15.65
C HIS A 72 -13.08 2.06 15.10
N GLU A 73 -12.66 0.83 14.74
CA GLU A 73 -11.42 0.57 14.01
C GLU A 73 -11.72 -0.19 12.72
N PHE A 74 -10.89 0.04 11.73
CA PHE A 74 -10.82 -0.75 10.52
C PHE A 74 -9.43 -1.36 10.44
N ILE A 75 -9.33 -2.67 10.66
CA ILE A 75 -8.08 -3.43 10.65
C ILE A 75 -8.18 -4.47 9.55
N LEU A 76 -7.51 -4.24 8.44
CA LEU A 76 -7.51 -5.13 7.28
C LEU A 76 -6.23 -5.96 7.23
N GLY A 77 -6.37 -7.26 7.15
CA GLY A 77 -5.24 -8.16 7.00
C GLY A 77 -5.62 -9.63 7.03
N ASP A 78 -4.59 -10.46 7.13
CA ASP A 78 -4.72 -11.90 7.29
C ASP A 78 -5.07 -12.31 8.74
N ALA A 79 -5.24 -13.60 8.95
CA ALA A 79 -5.55 -14.12 10.28
C ALA A 79 -4.45 -13.83 11.33
N ALA A 80 -3.20 -13.62 10.91
CA ALA A 80 -2.12 -13.25 11.85
C ALA A 80 -2.28 -11.80 12.30
N THR A 81 -2.65 -10.91 11.39
CA THR A 81 -2.98 -9.50 11.68
C THR A 81 -4.14 -9.42 12.66
N GLN A 82 -5.25 -10.11 12.38
CA GLN A 82 -6.43 -10.11 13.27
C GLN A 82 -6.09 -10.60 14.67
N ARG A 83 -5.37 -11.73 14.78
CA ARG A 83 -4.93 -12.24 16.11
C ARG A 83 -4.00 -11.31 16.86
N ARG A 84 -3.19 -10.50 16.17
CA ARG A 84 -2.31 -9.51 16.80
C ARG A 84 -3.13 -8.41 17.49
N HIS A 85 -4.14 -7.89 16.80
CA HIS A 85 -5.03 -6.85 17.31
C HIS A 85 -5.96 -7.38 18.40
N GLU A 86 -6.53 -8.57 18.26
CA GLU A 86 -7.37 -9.21 19.26
C GLU A 86 -6.66 -9.36 20.63
N ARG A 87 -5.33 -9.56 20.60
CA ARG A 87 -4.52 -9.61 21.82
C ARG A 87 -4.20 -8.23 22.42
N GLY A 88 -4.70 -7.17 21.85
CA GLY A 88 -4.56 -5.79 22.34
C GLY A 88 -3.13 -5.26 22.36
N ARG A 89 -2.25 -5.78 21.50
CA ARG A 89 -0.85 -5.34 21.44
C ARG A 89 -0.66 -4.04 20.67
N ASP A 90 -1.55 -3.75 19.73
CA ASP A 90 -1.53 -2.54 18.92
C ASP A 90 -2.81 -1.75 19.22
N ARG A 91 -2.68 -0.70 20.03
CA ARG A 91 -3.79 0.19 20.40
C ARG A 91 -3.54 1.54 19.75
N HIS A 92 -4.53 2.08 19.07
CA HIS A 92 -4.53 3.38 18.40
C HIS A 92 -3.79 3.40 17.05
N HIS A 93 -4.58 3.34 16.00
CA HIS A 93 -4.10 3.39 14.62
C HIS A 93 -4.39 4.77 14.03
N HIS A 94 -3.34 5.59 13.97
CA HIS A 94 -3.43 6.94 13.41
C HIS A 94 -3.18 6.98 11.89
N GLY A 95 -3.13 5.80 11.23
CA GLY A 95 -2.97 5.68 9.78
C GLY A 95 -1.54 5.52 9.30
N GLU A 96 -0.61 5.25 10.20
CA GLU A 96 0.78 4.94 9.85
C GLU A 96 0.94 3.56 9.24
N VAL A 97 0.04 2.62 9.58
CA VAL A 97 0.01 1.28 9.03
C VAL A 97 -1.04 1.20 7.91
N PRO A 98 -0.63 0.87 6.67
CA PRO A 98 -1.57 0.69 5.56
C PRO A 98 -2.62 -0.37 5.85
N GLY A 99 -3.90 -0.02 5.67
CA GLY A 99 -5.01 -0.92 5.97
C GLY A 99 -5.50 -0.87 7.43
N GLU A 100 -4.86 -0.09 8.30
CA GLU A 100 -5.25 0.07 9.70
C GLU A 100 -5.66 1.52 9.99
N ARG A 101 -6.80 1.72 10.64
CA ARG A 101 -7.31 3.05 10.93
C ARG A 101 -8.34 3.06 12.05
N SER A 102 -8.12 3.92 13.07
CA SER A 102 -9.17 4.29 14.04
C SER A 102 -10.05 5.39 13.44
N VAL A 103 -11.36 5.28 13.65
CA VAL A 103 -12.36 6.21 13.13
C VAL A 103 -13.25 6.66 14.29
N PRO A 104 -13.05 7.88 14.81
CA PRO A 104 -13.85 8.40 15.89
C PRO A 104 -15.35 8.49 15.57
N ALA A 105 -16.18 8.53 16.61
CA ALA A 105 -17.63 8.67 16.51
C ALA A 105 -18.05 9.79 15.56
N GLY A 106 -18.92 9.50 14.61
CA GLY A 106 -19.45 10.46 13.64
C GLY A 106 -18.45 11.03 12.64
N GLN A 107 -17.23 10.48 12.57
CA GLN A 107 -16.18 11.01 11.68
C GLN A 107 -15.94 10.13 10.46
N GLU A 108 -15.19 10.71 9.52
CA GLU A 108 -14.69 10.03 8.33
C GLU A 108 -13.16 9.97 8.39
N ALA A 109 -12.60 8.85 7.95
CA ALA A 109 -11.17 8.67 7.83
C ALA A 109 -10.84 7.89 6.54
N ALA A 110 -9.56 7.78 6.19
CA ALA A 110 -9.16 6.96 5.05
C ALA A 110 -7.87 6.21 5.35
N THR A 111 -7.74 5.04 4.72
CA THR A 111 -6.49 4.28 4.67
C THR A 111 -6.29 3.71 3.26
N THR A 112 -5.07 3.36 2.93
CA THR A 112 -4.75 2.72 1.65
C THR A 112 -4.13 1.36 1.93
N TYR A 113 -4.52 0.36 1.13
CA TYR A 113 -3.97 -0.98 1.21
C TYR A 113 -3.43 -1.41 -0.16
N ALA A 114 -2.18 -1.82 -0.21
CA ALA A 114 -1.59 -2.45 -1.38
C ALA A 114 -1.86 -3.96 -1.29
N VAL A 115 -2.78 -4.45 -2.12
CA VAL A 115 -3.12 -5.88 -2.14
C VAL A 115 -1.93 -6.66 -2.69
N PRO A 116 -1.31 -7.58 -1.94
CA PRO A 116 -0.18 -8.34 -2.44
C PRO A 116 -0.57 -9.17 -3.68
N ALA A 117 0.31 -9.23 -4.68
CA ALA A 117 0.09 -10.10 -5.84
C ALA A 117 -0.07 -11.58 -5.43
N ALA A 118 0.70 -12.00 -4.42
CA ALA A 118 0.60 -13.35 -3.86
C ALA A 118 -0.71 -13.64 -3.12
N ALA A 119 -1.56 -12.64 -2.90
CA ALA A 119 -2.86 -12.82 -2.26
C ALA A 119 -3.98 -13.23 -3.23
N ALA A 120 -3.66 -13.46 -4.53
CA ALA A 120 -4.63 -13.95 -5.51
C ALA A 120 -5.35 -15.22 -5.02
N GLY A 121 -6.67 -15.22 -5.07
CA GLY A 121 -7.52 -16.30 -4.58
C GLY A 121 -7.70 -16.35 -3.06
N GLN A 122 -7.02 -15.49 -2.31
CA GLN A 122 -7.14 -15.45 -0.86
C GLN A 122 -8.34 -14.64 -0.39
N VAL A 123 -8.67 -14.87 0.87
CA VAL A 123 -9.67 -14.11 1.62
C VAL A 123 -8.97 -13.46 2.80
N LEU A 124 -9.02 -12.12 2.84
CA LEU A 124 -8.58 -11.32 3.97
C LEU A 124 -9.80 -10.84 4.76
N GLU A 125 -9.59 -10.43 5.99
CA GLU A 125 -10.63 -9.92 6.88
C GLU A 125 -10.36 -8.45 7.20
N PHE A 126 -11.40 -7.66 7.33
CA PHE A 126 -11.34 -6.37 8.01
C PHE A 126 -12.27 -6.40 9.22
N ALA A 127 -11.78 -5.89 10.35
CA ALA A 127 -12.47 -6.02 11.64
C ALA A 127 -12.24 -4.82 12.56
N CYS A 128 -13.09 -4.70 13.58
CA CYS A 128 -12.91 -3.79 14.69
C CYS A 128 -12.52 -4.60 15.95
N HIS A 129 -11.38 -4.28 16.55
CA HIS A 129 -10.87 -4.96 17.75
C HIS A 129 -11.04 -4.16 19.04
N LEU A 130 -11.83 -3.07 19.01
CA LEU A 130 -12.25 -2.44 20.26
C LEU A 130 -13.01 -3.46 21.12
N PRO A 131 -12.97 -3.32 22.46
CA PRO A 131 -13.51 -4.32 23.37
C PRO A 131 -14.93 -4.75 23.01
N GLY A 132 -15.11 -6.04 22.72
CA GLY A 132 -16.41 -6.64 22.40
C GLY A 132 -16.81 -6.57 20.91
N HIS A 133 -16.34 -5.61 20.12
CA HIS A 133 -16.82 -5.38 18.74
C HIS A 133 -16.59 -6.59 17.83
N TYR A 134 -15.39 -7.16 17.86
CA TYR A 134 -15.07 -8.37 17.08
C TYR A 134 -15.97 -9.55 17.48
N ALA A 135 -16.12 -9.79 18.76
CA ALA A 135 -16.95 -10.89 19.29
C ALA A 135 -18.42 -10.73 18.91
N TYR A 136 -18.93 -9.49 18.85
CA TYR A 136 -20.29 -9.18 18.38
C TYR A 136 -20.43 -9.17 16.86
N GLY A 137 -19.35 -9.51 16.12
CA GLY A 137 -19.38 -9.72 14.69
C GLY A 137 -19.16 -8.44 13.85
N MET A 138 -18.48 -7.43 14.39
CA MET A 138 -18.03 -6.26 13.60
C MET A 138 -16.81 -6.65 12.76
N ARG A 139 -17.08 -7.35 11.68
CA ARG A 139 -16.08 -7.84 10.72
C ARG A 139 -16.65 -7.95 9.33
N GLY A 140 -15.78 -7.93 8.34
CA GLY A 140 -16.11 -8.09 6.93
C GLY A 140 -15.00 -8.81 6.18
N THR A 141 -15.26 -9.10 4.92
CA THR A 141 -14.41 -9.93 4.07
C THR A 141 -13.89 -9.16 2.88
N LEU A 142 -12.59 -9.24 2.61
CA LEU A 142 -11.98 -8.81 1.37
C LEU A 142 -11.61 -10.05 0.54
N ARG A 143 -12.32 -10.29 -0.58
CA ARG A 143 -11.98 -11.35 -1.54
C ARG A 143 -11.04 -10.81 -2.59
N VAL A 144 -9.90 -11.49 -2.77
CA VAL A 144 -8.88 -11.12 -3.73
C VAL A 144 -8.99 -12.02 -4.96
N SER A 145 -9.38 -11.46 -6.10
CA SER A 145 -9.34 -12.17 -7.39
C SER A 145 -7.93 -12.17 -7.98
N GLY A 146 -7.67 -13.11 -8.89
CA GLY A 146 -6.49 -13.02 -9.77
C GLY A 146 -6.53 -11.71 -10.59
N GLY A 147 -5.38 -11.13 -10.84
CA GLY A 147 -5.21 -10.02 -11.78
C GLY A 147 -5.08 -10.54 -13.21
#